data_c57fb9917d4bd4327185a66c4a86dcef
#
_entry.id   c57fb9917d4bd4327185a66c4a86dcef
#
_cell.length_a   1.000
_cell.length_b   1.000
_cell.length_c   1.000
_cell.angle_alpha   90.00
_cell.angle_beta   90.00
_cell.angle_gamma   90.00
#
_symmetry.space_group_name_H-M   'P 1'
#
loop_
_entity.id
_entity.type
_entity.pdbx_description
1 polymer ?
#
loop_
_entity_poly.entity_id
_entity_poly.type
_entity_poly.pdbx_seq_one_letter_code
_entity_poly.pdbx_strand_id
1 'polypeptide(L)'
;MEWDKLPDSFKDSNRQQAEHILEKLRGIGCTVRKVENNSIKPINFTSSEIEIMAEMEHERWNAERLLKGWRLGKKKDAIRKISPYLMPWSELPDDVKELDRQPVRKIPQLLAQVGLEVRRHN
;
A
#
# COMPACT_ATOMS: atom_id res chain seq x y z
N MET A 1 -17.32 -6.94 10.08
CA MET A 1 -17.69 -8.13 9.28
C MET A 1 -16.66 -9.22 9.57
N GLU A 2 -17.12 -10.41 9.83
CA GLU A 2 -16.22 -11.53 10.08
C GLU A 2 -15.56 -12.01 8.78
N TRP A 3 -14.29 -12.37 8.88
CA TRP A 3 -13.49 -12.81 7.74
C TRP A 3 -14.15 -13.99 6.99
N ASP A 4 -14.67 -14.98 7.73
CA ASP A 4 -15.23 -16.20 7.16
C ASP A 4 -16.50 -15.97 6.32
N LYS A 5 -17.13 -14.81 6.49
CA LYS A 5 -18.37 -14.47 5.78
C LYS A 5 -18.13 -13.66 4.51
N LEU A 6 -16.87 -13.33 4.20
CA LEU A 6 -16.54 -12.61 2.99
C LEU A 6 -16.47 -13.55 1.79
N PRO A 7 -16.89 -13.09 0.60
CA PRO A 7 -16.63 -13.86 -0.63
C PRO A 7 -15.13 -14.09 -0.84
N ASP A 8 -14.77 -15.19 -1.47
CA ASP A 8 -13.37 -15.58 -1.67
C ASP A 8 -12.55 -14.51 -2.39
N SER A 9 -13.16 -13.82 -3.37
CA SER A 9 -12.49 -12.74 -4.07
C SER A 9 -12.09 -11.59 -3.15
N PHE A 10 -12.93 -11.26 -2.18
CA PHE A 10 -12.62 -10.24 -1.17
C PHE A 10 -11.53 -10.69 -0.22
N LYS A 11 -11.56 -11.97 0.19
CA LYS A 11 -10.52 -12.54 1.05
C LYS A 11 -9.17 -12.49 0.39
N ASP A 12 -9.09 -12.85 -0.88
CA ASP A 12 -7.83 -12.82 -1.64
C ASP A 12 -7.29 -11.41 -1.79
N SER A 13 -8.16 -10.44 -2.10
CA SER A 13 -7.77 -9.04 -2.20
C SER A 13 -7.22 -8.51 -0.87
N ASN A 14 -7.88 -8.83 0.24
CA ASN A 14 -7.45 -8.40 1.57
C ASN A 14 -6.13 -9.05 1.97
N ARG A 15 -5.91 -10.32 1.61
CA ARG A 15 -4.63 -11.00 1.84
C ARG A 15 -3.50 -10.31 1.10
N GLN A 16 -3.72 -9.99 -0.17
CA GLN A 16 -2.71 -9.31 -0.99
C GLN A 16 -2.36 -7.95 -0.40
N GLN A 17 -3.34 -7.19 0.05
CA GLN A 17 -3.10 -5.91 0.71
C GLN A 17 -2.30 -6.08 1.99
N ALA A 18 -2.66 -7.07 2.82
CA ALA A 18 -1.94 -7.34 4.07
C ALA A 18 -0.50 -7.75 3.81
N GLU A 19 -0.27 -8.63 2.84
CA GLU A 19 1.08 -9.05 2.44
C GLU A 19 1.91 -7.86 1.96
N HIS A 20 1.31 -6.97 1.17
CA HIS A 20 1.96 -5.77 0.68
C HIS A 20 2.31 -4.79 1.79
N ILE A 21 1.45 -4.64 2.79
CA ILE A 21 1.74 -3.81 3.95
C ILE A 21 2.99 -4.35 4.66
N LEU A 22 3.07 -5.66 4.87
CA LEU A 22 4.24 -6.27 5.51
C LEU A 22 5.50 -6.10 4.69
N GLU A 23 5.43 -6.24 3.37
CA GLU A 23 6.57 -6.00 2.48
C GLU A 23 7.03 -4.56 2.52
N LYS A 24 6.10 -3.61 2.51
CA LYS A 24 6.44 -2.19 2.63
C LYS A 24 7.17 -1.89 3.92
N LEU A 25 6.68 -2.45 5.03
CA LEU A 25 7.31 -2.26 6.34
C LEU A 25 8.72 -2.85 6.37
N ARG A 26 8.92 -4.03 5.80
CA ARG A 26 10.26 -4.62 5.69
C ARG A 26 11.19 -3.73 4.87
N GLY A 27 10.67 -3.12 3.81
CA GLY A 27 11.44 -2.22 2.95
C GLY A 27 11.99 -1.01 3.67
N ILE A 28 11.38 -0.59 4.77
CA ILE A 28 11.84 0.53 5.59
C ILE A 28 12.44 0.09 6.92
N GLY A 29 12.69 -1.21 7.10
CA GLY A 29 13.31 -1.73 8.32
C GLY A 29 12.35 -1.82 9.51
N CYS A 30 11.07 -2.04 9.25
CA CYS A 30 10.06 -2.18 10.29
C CYS A 30 9.49 -3.58 10.33
N THR A 31 8.98 -3.96 11.51
CA THR A 31 8.22 -5.20 11.72
C THR A 31 6.92 -4.89 12.43
N VAL A 32 6.09 -5.90 12.57
CA VAL A 32 4.79 -5.79 13.23
C VAL A 32 4.74 -6.74 14.42
N ARG A 33 4.21 -6.28 15.53
CA ARG A 33 4.08 -7.06 16.77
C ARG A 33 2.63 -7.00 17.26
N LYS A 34 2.09 -8.14 17.67
CA LYS A 34 0.78 -8.20 18.29
C LYS A 34 0.85 -7.66 19.72
N VAL A 35 -0.09 -6.80 20.08
CA VAL A 35 -0.19 -6.22 21.43
C VAL A 35 -1.58 -6.51 21.97
N GLU A 36 -1.66 -7.08 23.18
CA GLU A 36 -2.92 -7.55 23.75
C GLU A 36 -3.72 -6.47 24.48
N ASN A 37 -3.09 -5.33 24.80
CA ASN A 37 -3.80 -4.23 25.46
C ASN A 37 -3.93 -3.04 24.48
N ASN A 38 -4.84 -2.12 24.82
CA ASN A 38 -5.12 -0.97 23.96
C ASN A 38 -4.12 0.17 24.14
N SER A 39 -2.84 -0.16 24.41
CA SER A 39 -1.81 0.85 24.66
C SER A 39 -0.96 1.19 23.45
N ILE A 40 -1.39 0.79 22.25
CA ILE A 40 -0.64 1.06 21.03
C ILE A 40 -0.70 2.54 20.69
N LYS A 41 0.48 3.15 20.57
CA LYS A 41 0.64 4.51 20.05
C LYS A 41 1.19 4.39 18.64
N PRO A 42 0.40 4.68 17.60
CA PRO A 42 0.89 4.58 16.23
C PRO A 42 2.10 5.49 16.02
N ILE A 43 3.13 4.96 15.37
CA ILE A 43 4.31 5.77 15.01
C ILE A 43 3.99 6.66 13.82
N ASN A 44 4.80 7.69 13.63
CA ASN A 44 4.77 8.51 12.42
C ASN A 44 5.96 8.13 11.55
N PHE A 45 5.69 7.86 10.28
CA PHE A 45 6.76 7.60 9.32
C PHE A 45 7.46 8.91 8.94
N THR A 46 8.76 8.80 8.67
CA THR A 46 9.52 9.92 8.09
C THR A 46 9.13 10.12 6.63
N SER A 47 9.49 11.28 6.08
CA SER A 47 9.25 11.56 4.66
C SER A 47 9.92 10.52 3.76
N SER A 48 11.15 10.10 4.11
CA SER A 48 11.86 9.07 3.34
C SER A 48 11.17 7.73 3.39
N GLU A 49 10.68 7.33 4.56
CA GLU A 49 9.93 6.08 4.71
C GLU A 49 8.65 6.09 3.88
N ILE A 50 7.92 7.20 3.90
CA ILE A 50 6.70 7.37 3.10
C ILE A 50 7.01 7.25 1.61
N GLU A 51 8.08 7.92 1.14
CA GLU A 51 8.46 7.85 -0.28
C GLU A 51 8.80 6.43 -0.72
N ILE A 52 9.55 5.69 0.09
CA ILE A 52 9.93 4.30 -0.23
C ILE A 52 8.68 3.44 -0.36
N MET A 53 7.78 3.51 0.61
CA MET A 53 6.56 2.70 0.60
C MET A 53 5.59 3.11 -0.51
N ALA A 54 5.48 4.41 -0.79
CA ALA A 54 4.63 4.91 -1.86
C ALA A 54 5.12 4.45 -3.23
N GLU A 55 6.45 4.44 -3.44
CA GLU A 55 7.04 3.90 -4.66
C GLU A 55 6.74 2.40 -4.81
N MET A 56 6.85 1.64 -3.72
CA MET A 56 6.51 0.21 -3.72
C MET A 56 5.04 0.00 -4.12
N GLU A 57 4.13 0.82 -3.61
CA GLU A 57 2.71 0.74 -3.95
C GLU A 57 2.47 1.05 -5.43
N HIS A 58 3.15 2.05 -5.95
CA HIS A 58 3.01 2.39 -7.36
C HIS A 58 3.56 1.27 -8.26
N GLU A 59 4.69 0.68 -7.91
CA GLU A 59 5.26 -0.46 -8.65
C GLU A 59 4.32 -1.66 -8.64
N ARG A 60 3.70 -1.95 -7.50
CA ARG A 60 2.69 -3.01 -7.40
C ARG A 60 1.49 -2.72 -8.31
N TRP A 61 0.99 -1.49 -8.27
CA TRP A 61 -0.13 -1.06 -9.10
C TRP A 61 0.20 -1.20 -10.59
N ASN A 62 1.39 -0.75 -11.00
CA ASN A 62 1.86 -0.90 -12.38
C ASN A 62 1.88 -2.36 -12.81
N ALA A 63 2.48 -3.23 -12.00
CA ALA A 63 2.60 -4.65 -12.32
C ALA A 63 1.22 -5.29 -12.47
N GLU A 64 0.30 -5.01 -11.55
CA GLU A 64 -1.06 -5.53 -11.60
C GLU A 64 -1.79 -5.08 -12.86
N ARG A 65 -1.70 -3.78 -13.21
CA ARG A 65 -2.36 -3.23 -14.39
C ARG A 65 -1.79 -3.81 -15.68
N LEU A 66 -0.46 -3.92 -15.76
CA LEU A 66 0.19 -4.51 -16.94
C LEU A 66 -0.22 -5.96 -17.13
N LEU A 67 -0.31 -6.74 -16.06
CA LEU A 67 -0.76 -8.13 -16.11
C LEU A 67 -2.22 -8.24 -16.59
N LYS A 68 -3.04 -7.23 -16.33
CA LYS A 68 -4.43 -7.18 -16.78
C LYS A 68 -4.59 -6.59 -18.19
N GLY A 69 -3.48 -6.29 -18.86
CA GLY A 69 -3.50 -5.78 -20.24
C GLY A 69 -3.61 -4.27 -20.37
N TRP A 70 -3.44 -3.53 -19.27
CA TRP A 70 -3.42 -2.07 -19.34
C TRP A 70 -2.14 -1.57 -20.01
N ARG A 71 -2.23 -0.42 -20.66
CA ARG A 71 -1.12 0.21 -21.36
C ARG A 71 -1.06 1.69 -21.05
N LEU A 72 0.14 2.26 -21.20
CA LEU A 72 0.35 3.69 -21.07
C LEU A 72 -0.24 4.44 -22.27
N GLY A 73 -0.95 5.52 -22.01
CA GLY A 73 -1.47 6.42 -23.03
C GLY A 73 -1.76 7.78 -22.44
N LYS A 74 -2.02 8.77 -23.31
CA LYS A 74 -2.17 10.17 -22.89
C LYS A 74 -3.42 10.44 -22.07
N LYS A 75 -4.51 9.70 -22.33
CA LYS A 75 -5.79 9.90 -21.63
C LYS A 75 -6.27 8.58 -21.08
N LYS A 76 -6.85 8.63 -19.87
CA LYS A 76 -7.45 7.46 -19.26
C LYS A 76 -8.63 6.96 -20.09
N ASP A 77 -8.61 5.67 -20.43
CA ASP A 77 -9.68 4.98 -21.13
C ASP A 77 -9.85 3.60 -20.54
N ALA A 78 -10.87 3.44 -19.69
CA ALA A 78 -11.11 2.18 -18.99
C ALA A 78 -11.53 1.06 -19.93
N ILE A 79 -12.21 1.37 -21.03
CA ILE A 79 -12.66 0.38 -22.00
C ILE A 79 -11.47 -0.22 -22.74
N ARG A 80 -10.52 0.62 -23.16
CA ARG A 80 -9.31 0.20 -23.86
C ARG A 80 -8.17 -0.15 -22.91
N LYS A 81 -8.37 0.01 -21.60
CA LYS A 81 -7.36 -0.23 -20.56
C LYS A 81 -6.11 0.63 -20.76
N ILE A 82 -6.32 1.93 -20.88
CA ILE A 82 -5.25 2.91 -21.04
C ILE A 82 -5.21 3.81 -19.82
N SER A 83 -4.01 4.03 -19.26
CA SER A 83 -3.80 4.95 -18.17
C SER A 83 -2.56 5.81 -18.41
N PRO A 84 -2.63 7.13 -18.14
CA PRO A 84 -1.46 8.00 -18.27
C PRO A 84 -0.44 7.81 -17.14
N TYR A 85 -0.77 7.00 -16.12
CA TYR A 85 0.07 6.84 -14.92
C TYR A 85 0.84 5.51 -14.87
N LEU A 86 0.78 4.71 -15.95
CA LEU A 86 1.57 3.47 -16.09
C LEU A 86 3.01 3.81 -16.48
N MET A 87 3.72 4.44 -15.57
CA MET A 87 5.09 4.91 -15.77
C MET A 87 5.88 4.74 -14.47
N PRO A 88 7.23 4.81 -14.52
CA PRO A 88 8.04 4.73 -13.32
C PRO A 88 7.71 5.84 -12.32
N TRP A 89 7.89 5.55 -11.04
CA TRP A 89 7.63 6.50 -9.95
C TRP A 89 8.28 7.86 -10.19
N SER A 90 9.54 7.85 -10.63
CA SER A 90 10.32 9.08 -10.84
C SER A 90 9.72 10.02 -11.89
N GLU A 91 8.88 9.51 -12.78
CA GLU A 91 8.26 10.29 -13.86
C GLU A 91 6.86 10.79 -13.52
N LEU A 92 6.30 10.35 -12.38
CA LEU A 92 4.96 10.78 -11.97
C LEU A 92 4.96 12.22 -11.48
N PRO A 93 3.89 12.99 -11.79
CA PRO A 93 3.67 14.29 -11.14
C PRO A 93 3.51 14.12 -9.63
N ASP A 94 3.90 15.14 -8.85
CA ASP A 94 3.88 15.05 -7.40
C ASP A 94 2.46 14.87 -6.82
N ASP A 95 1.45 15.49 -7.42
CA ASP A 95 0.07 15.32 -7.00
C ASP A 95 -0.44 13.88 -7.19
N VAL A 96 0.04 13.19 -8.23
CA VAL A 96 -0.26 11.78 -8.45
C VAL A 96 0.48 10.90 -7.45
N LYS A 97 1.74 11.22 -7.17
CA LYS A 97 2.52 10.53 -6.12
C LYS A 97 1.83 10.60 -4.76
N GLU A 98 1.19 11.72 -4.46
CA GLU A 98 0.49 11.91 -3.19
C GLU A 98 -0.64 10.90 -2.99
N LEU A 99 -1.28 10.45 -4.07
CA LEU A 99 -2.31 9.41 -4.00
C LEU A 99 -1.79 8.09 -3.43
N ASP A 100 -0.50 7.80 -3.65
CA ASP A 100 0.14 6.61 -3.08
C ASP A 100 0.73 6.87 -1.69
N ARG A 101 1.08 8.13 -1.39
CA ARG A 101 1.59 8.50 -0.07
C ARG A 101 0.52 8.47 1.02
N GLN A 102 -0.70 8.89 0.68
CA GLN A 102 -1.80 8.97 1.66
C GLN A 102 -2.10 7.65 2.34
N PRO A 103 -2.32 6.53 1.62
CA PRO A 103 -2.60 5.27 2.28
C PRO A 103 -1.43 4.75 3.11
N VAL A 104 -0.19 4.98 2.70
CA VAL A 104 0.96 4.50 3.49
C VAL A 104 1.12 5.27 4.80
N ARG A 105 0.76 6.56 4.83
CA ARG A 105 0.78 7.32 6.08
C ARG A 105 -0.16 6.76 7.14
N LYS A 106 -1.23 6.10 6.71
CA LYS A 106 -2.27 5.56 7.60
C LYS A 106 -1.98 4.15 8.10
N ILE A 107 -0.94 3.49 7.59
CA ILE A 107 -0.63 2.10 7.97
C ILE A 107 -0.52 1.91 9.48
N PRO A 108 0.22 2.74 10.24
CA PRO A 108 0.30 2.51 11.69
C PRO A 108 -1.05 2.57 12.40
N GLN A 109 -1.93 3.50 12.03
CA GLN A 109 -3.25 3.61 12.63
C GLN A 109 -4.15 2.44 12.26
N LEU A 110 -4.11 1.99 11.00
CA LEU A 110 -4.89 0.84 10.56
C LEU A 110 -4.47 -0.44 11.29
N LEU A 111 -3.17 -0.65 11.46
CA LEU A 111 -2.67 -1.81 12.18
C LEU A 111 -3.01 -1.74 13.67
N ALA A 112 -2.94 -0.55 14.26
CA ALA A 112 -3.31 -0.35 15.66
C ALA A 112 -4.77 -0.75 15.93
N GLN A 113 -5.67 -0.50 14.99
CA GLN A 113 -7.08 -0.87 15.13
C GLN A 113 -7.31 -2.38 15.24
N VAL A 114 -6.36 -3.18 14.75
CA VAL A 114 -6.46 -4.65 14.83
C VAL A 114 -5.44 -5.23 15.82
N GLY A 115 -4.91 -4.41 16.73
CA GLY A 115 -4.01 -4.86 17.78
C GLY A 115 -2.57 -5.09 17.36
N LEU A 116 -2.15 -4.48 16.26
CA LEU A 116 -0.79 -4.63 15.74
C LEU A 116 0.00 -3.33 15.86
N GLU A 117 1.22 -3.42 16.34
CA GLU A 117 2.13 -2.30 16.53
C GLU A 117 3.28 -2.37 15.54
N VAL A 118 3.54 -1.26 14.85
CA VAL A 118 4.70 -1.15 13.95
C VAL A 118 5.94 -0.78 14.77
N ARG A 119 7.03 -1.50 14.56
CA ARG A 119 8.30 -1.26 15.25
C ARG A 119 9.44 -1.13 14.27
N ARG A 120 10.29 -0.12 14.50
CA ARG A 120 11.52 0.05 13.75
C ARG A 120 12.61 -0.86 14.32
N HIS A 121 13.38 -1.45 13.40
CA HIS A 121 14.63 -2.12 13.76
C HIS A 121 15.78 -1.15 13.59
N ASN A 122 16.39 -0.80 14.68
CA ASN A 122 17.59 0.02 14.65
C ASN A 122 18.83 -0.81 14.93
#